data_51fdeb525e93c9738946dd4d84a32e30
#
_entry.id   51fdeb525e93c9738946dd4d84a32e30
#
_cell.length_a   1.000
_cell.length_b   1.000
_cell.length_c   1.000
_cell.angle_alpha   90.00
_cell.angle_beta   90.00
_cell.angle_gamma   90.00
#
_symmetry.space_group_name_H-M   'P 1'
#
loop_
_entity.id
_entity.type
_entity.pdbx_description
1 polymer ?
#
loop_
_entity_poly.entity_id
_entity_poly.type
_entity_poly.pdbx_seq_one_letter_code
_entity_poly.pdbx_strand_id
1 'polypeptide(L)'
;THVIGDAVVGTACGPAPIEGDPSLLETTGSLSLLPNVVDPLRSLLAPDTCEKASGPNPPIGADDVIDAVYVYPQPVEITDKVSFGPGVHVFCTGLFIGKDAVVVGDAVTWYVVDGGVEFAPNASIFVTAPSDGPYAGVLLWSAGKTPVVIEPSENVIELGGVVYVPDATLDITSLAGVRFGGVVASRVQIAGAG
;
A
#
# COMPACT_ATOMS: atom_id res chain seq x y z
N THR A 1 19.57 7.06 -5.50
CA THR A 1 18.12 6.76 -5.36
C THR A 1 17.35 7.92 -5.95
N HIS A 2 16.55 7.68 -7.00
CA HIS A 2 15.69 8.70 -7.59
C HIS A 2 14.29 8.58 -7.00
N VAL A 3 13.80 9.63 -6.35
CA VAL A 3 12.38 9.76 -6.01
C VAL A 3 11.75 10.64 -7.10
N ILE A 4 10.90 10.03 -7.91
CA ILE A 4 10.13 10.75 -8.94
C ILE A 4 8.75 11.03 -8.36
N GLY A 5 8.52 12.28 -7.97
CA GLY A 5 7.25 12.75 -7.42
C GLY A 5 7.44 13.57 -6.13
N ASP A 6 6.39 14.24 -5.72
CA ASP A 6 6.37 14.97 -4.47
C ASP A 6 6.02 14.01 -3.33
N ALA A 7 6.93 13.80 -2.38
CA ALA A 7 6.66 13.05 -1.18
C ALA A 7 6.24 14.03 -0.07
N VAL A 8 5.03 13.85 0.46
CA VAL A 8 4.56 14.57 1.64
C VAL A 8 4.62 13.62 2.83
N VAL A 9 5.53 13.89 3.75
CA VAL A 9 5.69 13.10 4.99
C VAL A 9 5.26 13.96 6.16
N GLY A 10 4.28 13.52 6.90
CA GLY A 10 3.81 14.21 8.10
C GLY A 10 3.19 13.25 9.11
N THR A 11 3.20 13.64 10.38
CA THR A 11 2.54 12.90 11.45
C THR A 11 1.41 13.73 12.05
N ALA A 12 0.33 13.09 12.44
CA ALA A 12 -0.77 13.72 13.17
C ALA A 12 -0.35 14.26 14.57
N CYS A 13 0.83 13.86 15.07
CA CYS A 13 1.31 14.14 16.43
C CYS A 13 2.68 14.82 16.49
N GLY A 14 3.19 15.39 15.40
CA GLY A 14 4.49 16.11 15.40
C GLY A 14 5.36 15.76 14.19
N PRO A 15 6.52 16.44 14.04
CA PRO A 15 7.42 16.17 12.94
C PRO A 15 8.01 14.76 13.09
N ALA A 16 7.77 13.89 12.13
CA ALA A 16 8.44 12.61 12.06
C ALA A 16 9.91 12.84 11.69
N PRO A 17 10.88 12.25 12.39
CA PRO A 17 12.25 12.27 11.93
C PRO A 17 12.35 11.46 10.63
N ILE A 18 13.03 12.02 9.64
CA ILE A 18 13.52 11.24 8.51
C ILE A 18 14.76 10.53 9.03
N GLU A 19 14.66 9.22 9.25
CA GLU A 19 15.81 8.40 9.62
C GLU A 19 16.51 7.95 8.33
N GLY A 20 17.71 8.43 8.13
CA GLY A 20 18.56 8.17 6.98
C GLY A 20 19.45 9.36 6.63
N ASP A 21 20.44 9.14 5.81
CA ASP A 21 21.31 10.20 5.30
C ASP A 21 20.57 10.94 4.17
N PRO A 22 20.15 12.21 4.38
CA PRO A 22 19.43 12.97 3.37
C PRO A 22 20.26 13.24 2.10
N SER A 23 21.58 13.06 2.16
CA SER A 23 22.44 13.21 0.98
C SER A 23 22.28 12.09 -0.04
N LEU A 24 21.63 10.99 0.34
CA LEU A 24 21.33 9.85 -0.55
C LEU A 24 20.00 10.01 -1.32
N LEU A 25 19.24 11.06 -1.01
CA LEU A 25 17.99 11.38 -1.69
C LEU A 25 18.27 12.32 -2.86
N GLU A 26 18.46 11.80 -4.06
CA GLU A 26 18.35 12.62 -5.27
C GLU A 26 16.85 12.83 -5.55
N THR A 27 16.34 13.98 -5.15
CA THR A 27 14.97 14.39 -5.45
C THR A 27 14.99 15.33 -6.66
N THR A 28 14.18 15.03 -7.66
CA THR A 28 13.89 15.98 -8.75
C THR A 28 12.83 17.02 -8.33
N GLY A 29 12.31 16.91 -7.11
CA GLY A 29 11.39 17.84 -6.44
C GLY A 29 11.93 18.31 -5.09
N SER A 30 11.29 19.31 -4.49
CA SER A 30 11.63 19.77 -3.14
C SER A 30 11.05 18.84 -2.09
N LEU A 31 11.91 18.29 -1.22
CA LEU A 31 11.46 17.63 0.00
C LEU A 31 11.09 18.73 1.02
N SER A 32 9.80 18.92 1.27
CA SER A 32 9.31 19.86 2.27
C SER A 32 8.80 19.11 3.49
N LEU A 33 9.45 19.31 4.63
CA LEU A 33 8.90 18.92 5.92
C LEU A 33 7.90 20.00 6.34
N LEU A 34 6.62 19.71 6.21
CA LEU A 34 5.57 20.62 6.68
C LEU A 34 5.19 20.22 8.11
N PRO A 35 5.38 21.10 9.11
CA PRO A 35 4.80 20.88 10.42
C PRO A 35 3.27 20.92 10.30
N ASN A 36 2.58 19.93 10.85
CA ASN A 36 1.12 19.80 10.85
C ASN A 36 0.47 19.56 9.47
N VAL A 37 0.97 18.62 8.70
CA VAL A 37 0.22 18.15 7.53
C VAL A 37 -1.08 17.49 8.02
N VAL A 38 -2.20 18.10 7.66
CA VAL A 38 -3.49 17.48 7.90
C VAL A 38 -3.59 16.28 6.98
N ASP A 39 -3.85 15.11 7.55
CA ASP A 39 -4.09 13.90 6.77
C ASP A 39 -5.26 14.13 5.80
N PRO A 40 -5.01 14.14 4.48
CA PRO A 40 -6.04 14.43 3.49
C PRO A 40 -7.11 13.32 3.39
N LEU A 41 -6.80 12.12 3.87
CA LEU A 41 -7.66 10.94 3.79
C LEU A 41 -8.35 10.59 5.12
N ARG A 42 -8.14 11.37 6.19
CA ARG A 42 -8.72 11.11 7.52
C ARG A 42 -10.24 11.05 7.56
N SER A 43 -10.91 11.62 6.57
CA SER A 43 -12.37 11.58 6.44
C SER A 43 -12.88 10.40 5.61
N LEU A 44 -11.98 9.59 5.08
CA LEU A 44 -12.34 8.41 4.33
C LEU A 44 -13.00 7.40 5.28
N LEU A 45 -14.17 6.90 4.87
CA LEU A 45 -14.88 5.91 5.67
C LEU A 45 -14.35 4.52 5.37
N ALA A 46 -13.95 3.81 6.43
CA ALA A 46 -13.50 2.43 6.30
C ALA A 46 -14.64 1.53 5.78
N PRO A 47 -14.34 0.56 4.92
CA PRO A 47 -15.29 -0.49 4.58
C PRO A 47 -15.65 -1.30 5.83
N ASP A 48 -16.93 -1.31 6.22
CA ASP A 48 -17.41 -1.98 7.44
C ASP A 48 -17.76 -3.44 7.15
N THR A 49 -16.81 -4.37 7.34
CA THR A 49 -17.05 -5.72 6.85
C THR A 49 -16.43 -6.86 7.66
N CYS A 50 -15.32 -6.68 8.37
CA CYS A 50 -14.62 -7.80 9.02
C CYS A 50 -15.31 -8.36 10.25
N GLU A 51 -16.10 -7.59 10.98
CA GLU A 51 -16.78 -8.06 12.19
C GLU A 51 -17.77 -9.21 11.94
N LYS A 52 -18.29 -9.30 10.73
CA LYS A 52 -19.27 -10.33 10.32
C LYS A 52 -18.69 -11.40 9.40
N ALA A 53 -17.45 -11.23 8.98
CA ALA A 53 -16.81 -12.15 8.06
C ALA A 53 -16.29 -13.37 8.81
N SER A 54 -16.72 -14.55 8.38
CA SER A 54 -16.27 -15.83 8.93
C SER A 54 -16.23 -16.90 7.84
N GLY A 55 -15.35 -17.87 8.00
CA GLY A 55 -15.21 -18.97 7.04
C GLY A 55 -13.93 -18.86 6.20
N PRO A 56 -13.82 -19.66 5.14
CA PRO A 56 -12.68 -19.62 4.23
C PRO A 56 -12.70 -18.34 3.38
N ASN A 57 -11.53 -17.95 2.90
CA ASN A 57 -11.42 -16.85 1.95
C ASN A 57 -12.16 -17.19 0.64
N PRO A 58 -12.85 -16.24 0.03
CA PRO A 58 -13.31 -16.39 -1.34
C PRO A 58 -12.11 -16.55 -2.28
N PRO A 59 -12.29 -17.19 -3.45
CA PRO A 59 -11.23 -17.21 -4.45
C PRO A 59 -10.89 -15.79 -4.88
N ILE A 60 -9.59 -15.51 -4.98
CA ILE A 60 -9.14 -14.27 -5.61
C ILE A 60 -9.27 -14.47 -7.11
N GLY A 61 -10.12 -13.72 -7.74
CA GLY A 61 -10.39 -13.88 -9.16
C GLY A 61 -11.09 -12.67 -9.74
N ALA A 62 -11.10 -12.62 -11.04
CA ALA A 62 -11.70 -11.55 -11.81
C ALA A 62 -13.20 -11.79 -11.97
N ASP A 63 -13.98 -11.44 -10.98
CA ASP A 63 -15.37 -11.10 -11.26
C ASP A 63 -15.36 -9.62 -11.67
N ASP A 64 -15.75 -9.35 -12.92
CA ASP A 64 -15.79 -8.00 -13.47
C ASP A 64 -16.96 -7.15 -12.90
N VAL A 65 -17.23 -7.32 -11.60
CA VAL A 65 -18.28 -6.55 -10.92
C VAL A 65 -17.67 -5.26 -10.39
N ILE A 66 -17.93 -4.17 -11.07
CA ILE A 66 -17.57 -2.82 -10.64
C ILE A 66 -18.23 -2.54 -9.28
N ASP A 67 -17.49 -1.91 -8.35
CA ASP A 67 -17.92 -1.60 -6.98
C ASP A 67 -18.20 -2.80 -6.06
N ALA A 68 -17.75 -3.99 -6.42
CA ALA A 68 -17.84 -5.14 -5.54
C ALA A 68 -16.95 -4.97 -4.29
N VAL A 69 -17.42 -5.50 -3.17
CA VAL A 69 -16.64 -5.62 -1.94
C VAL A 69 -16.37 -7.09 -1.67
N TYR A 70 -15.09 -7.46 -1.72
CA TYR A 70 -14.61 -8.82 -1.46
C TYR A 70 -13.96 -8.87 -0.08
N VAL A 71 -14.42 -9.75 0.80
CA VAL A 71 -13.91 -9.85 2.17
C VAL A 71 -13.15 -11.16 2.36
N TYR A 72 -11.91 -11.06 2.85
CA TYR A 72 -11.01 -12.15 3.14
C TYR A 72 -10.81 -12.26 4.65
N PRO A 73 -11.56 -13.13 5.35
CA PRO A 73 -11.49 -13.24 6.80
C PRO A 73 -10.20 -13.87 7.32
N GLN A 74 -9.53 -14.68 6.50
CA GLN A 74 -8.26 -15.33 6.84
C GLN A 74 -7.08 -14.59 6.17
N PRO A 75 -5.85 -14.75 6.67
CA PRO A 75 -4.67 -14.21 5.98
C PRO A 75 -4.64 -14.65 4.52
N VAL A 76 -4.30 -13.72 3.64
CA VAL A 76 -4.15 -14.01 2.22
C VAL A 76 -2.67 -14.06 1.89
N GLU A 77 -2.25 -15.19 1.35
CA GLU A 77 -0.90 -15.39 0.83
C GLU A 77 -0.99 -15.69 -0.68
N ILE A 78 -0.29 -14.90 -1.47
CA ILE A 78 -0.24 -15.01 -2.93
C ILE A 78 1.16 -15.48 -3.31
N THR A 79 1.25 -16.70 -3.84
CA THR A 79 2.52 -17.32 -4.25
C THR A 79 2.65 -17.51 -5.76
N ASP A 80 1.56 -17.29 -6.49
CA ASP A 80 1.45 -17.52 -7.91
C ASP A 80 0.99 -16.26 -8.65
N LYS A 81 0.57 -16.43 -9.89
CA LYS A 81 -0.03 -15.36 -10.67
C LYS A 81 -1.50 -15.16 -10.30
N VAL A 82 -1.83 -13.95 -9.86
CA VAL A 82 -3.19 -13.57 -9.45
C VAL A 82 -3.59 -12.29 -10.16
N SER A 83 -4.86 -12.24 -10.58
CA SER A 83 -5.51 -11.03 -11.07
C SER A 83 -6.63 -10.63 -10.11
N PHE A 84 -6.58 -9.41 -9.59
CA PHE A 84 -7.68 -8.82 -8.84
C PHE A 84 -8.66 -8.16 -9.80
N GLY A 85 -9.94 -8.46 -9.65
CA GLY A 85 -11.01 -7.73 -10.31
C GLY A 85 -11.19 -6.32 -9.71
N PRO A 86 -11.89 -5.41 -10.41
CA PRO A 86 -12.17 -4.07 -9.91
C PRO A 86 -13.00 -4.12 -8.63
N GLY A 87 -12.77 -3.17 -7.72
CA GLY A 87 -13.51 -3.05 -6.47
C GLY A 87 -12.65 -3.00 -5.21
N VAL A 88 -13.30 -3.18 -4.06
CA VAL A 88 -12.66 -3.12 -2.75
C VAL A 88 -12.38 -4.52 -2.22
N HIS A 89 -11.13 -4.84 -2.00
CA HIS A 89 -10.68 -6.10 -1.41
C HIS A 89 -10.26 -5.87 0.04
N VAL A 90 -11.05 -6.42 0.96
CA VAL A 90 -10.90 -6.23 2.41
C VAL A 90 -10.19 -7.44 3.00
N PHE A 91 -8.98 -7.23 3.52
CA PHE A 91 -8.18 -8.24 4.19
C PHE A 91 -8.27 -8.04 5.69
N CYS A 92 -8.91 -8.98 6.40
CA CYS A 92 -9.17 -8.81 7.83
C CYS A 92 -7.92 -9.05 8.69
N THR A 93 -6.98 -9.88 8.21
CA THR A 93 -5.85 -10.36 9.02
C THR A 93 -4.48 -10.32 8.33
N GLY A 94 -4.40 -9.69 7.16
CA GLY A 94 -3.15 -9.45 6.44
C GLY A 94 -3.16 -9.87 4.98
N LEU A 95 -2.21 -9.28 4.23
CA LEU A 95 -1.96 -9.54 2.81
C LEU A 95 -0.47 -9.78 2.61
N PHE A 96 -0.10 -10.97 2.15
CA PHE A 96 1.27 -11.36 1.88
C PHE A 96 1.42 -11.74 0.42
N ILE A 97 2.24 -10.98 -0.31
CA ILE A 97 2.60 -11.28 -1.69
C ILE A 97 3.99 -11.90 -1.66
N GLY A 98 4.01 -13.20 -1.88
CA GLY A 98 5.20 -14.03 -1.76
C GLY A 98 6.21 -13.80 -2.88
N LYS A 99 7.37 -14.41 -2.69
CA LYS A 99 8.48 -14.35 -3.64
C LYS A 99 8.05 -14.86 -5.02
N ASP A 100 8.49 -14.16 -6.06
CA ASP A 100 8.25 -14.48 -7.47
C ASP A 100 6.74 -14.46 -7.88
N ALA A 101 5.85 -14.05 -6.99
CA ALA A 101 4.44 -13.87 -7.31
C ALA A 101 4.23 -12.75 -8.34
N VAL A 102 3.19 -12.89 -9.16
CA VAL A 102 2.78 -11.88 -10.14
C VAL A 102 1.37 -11.43 -9.85
N VAL A 103 1.21 -10.17 -9.49
CA VAL A 103 -0.09 -9.59 -9.14
C VAL A 103 -0.44 -8.48 -10.11
N VAL A 104 -1.63 -8.57 -10.68
CA VAL A 104 -2.17 -7.55 -11.58
C VAL A 104 -3.58 -7.17 -11.14
N GLY A 105 -3.99 -5.94 -11.44
CA GLY A 105 -5.36 -5.49 -11.17
C GLY A 105 -5.56 -4.06 -11.65
N ASP A 106 -6.78 -3.76 -12.04
CA ASP A 106 -7.18 -2.42 -12.44
C ASP A 106 -8.42 -1.99 -11.65
N ALA A 107 -8.47 -0.71 -11.27
CA ALA A 107 -9.53 -0.14 -10.44
C ALA A 107 -9.71 -0.89 -9.08
N VAL A 108 -8.60 -1.20 -8.41
CA VAL A 108 -8.56 -1.99 -7.18
C VAL A 108 -8.25 -1.12 -5.98
N THR A 109 -8.96 -1.34 -4.87
CA THR A 109 -8.58 -0.83 -3.55
C THR A 109 -8.33 -2.01 -2.61
N TRP A 110 -7.15 -2.10 -2.04
CA TRP A 110 -6.81 -3.04 -0.97
C TRP A 110 -6.99 -2.36 0.38
N TYR A 111 -7.93 -2.83 1.17
CA TYR A 111 -8.14 -2.38 2.54
C TYR A 111 -7.72 -3.47 3.52
N VAL A 112 -6.68 -3.23 4.29
CA VAL A 112 -6.17 -4.16 5.31
C VAL A 112 -6.56 -3.64 6.69
N VAL A 113 -7.47 -4.36 7.35
CA VAL A 113 -8.04 -3.96 8.65
C VAL A 113 -7.04 -4.14 9.76
N ASP A 114 -6.41 -5.33 9.81
CA ASP A 114 -5.39 -5.69 10.79
C ASP A 114 -4.39 -6.67 10.16
N GLY A 115 -3.31 -6.95 10.87
CA GLY A 115 -2.21 -7.77 10.36
C GLY A 115 -1.24 -6.97 9.49
N GLY A 116 -0.28 -7.68 8.90
CA GLY A 116 0.77 -7.09 8.08
C GLY A 116 0.39 -7.00 6.61
N VAL A 117 1.09 -6.12 5.91
CA VAL A 117 1.19 -6.15 4.45
C VAL A 117 2.66 -6.37 4.11
N GLU A 118 2.93 -7.39 3.34
CA GLU A 118 4.30 -7.72 2.95
C GLU A 118 4.37 -8.05 1.46
N PHE A 119 5.30 -7.39 0.78
CA PHE A 119 5.65 -7.68 -0.60
C PHE A 119 7.07 -8.22 -0.60
N ALA A 120 7.18 -9.54 -0.74
CA ALA A 120 8.44 -10.26 -0.69
C ALA A 120 9.34 -9.97 -1.90
N PRO A 121 10.64 -10.27 -1.82
CA PRO A 121 11.58 -10.06 -2.91
C PRO A 121 11.13 -10.73 -4.22
N ASN A 122 11.42 -10.08 -5.33
CA ASN A 122 11.10 -10.53 -6.69
C ASN A 122 9.59 -10.65 -7.00
N ALA A 123 8.70 -10.17 -6.15
CA ALA A 123 7.31 -10.01 -6.53
C ALA A 123 7.18 -8.98 -7.67
N SER A 124 6.30 -9.26 -8.62
CA SER A 124 5.93 -8.35 -9.70
C SER A 124 4.50 -7.86 -9.47
N ILE A 125 4.33 -6.57 -9.26
CA ILE A 125 3.02 -6.02 -8.89
C ILE A 125 2.68 -4.87 -9.84
N PHE A 126 1.53 -4.97 -10.51
CA PHE A 126 1.00 -3.96 -11.42
C PHE A 126 -0.47 -3.76 -11.10
N VAL A 127 -0.75 -2.86 -10.18
CA VAL A 127 -2.12 -2.62 -9.72
C VAL A 127 -2.41 -1.13 -9.72
N THR A 128 -3.58 -0.76 -10.23
CA THR A 128 -4.05 0.63 -10.27
C THR A 128 -5.26 0.83 -9.36
N ALA A 129 -5.33 2.01 -8.77
CA ALA A 129 -6.49 2.42 -7.97
C ALA A 129 -7.69 2.77 -8.85
N PRO A 130 -8.93 2.75 -8.30
CA PRO A 130 -10.09 3.24 -9.01
C PRO A 130 -9.96 4.75 -9.31
N SER A 131 -10.47 5.17 -10.46
CA SER A 131 -10.48 6.58 -10.89
C SER A 131 -11.66 7.37 -10.32
N ASP A 132 -12.69 6.67 -9.81
CA ASP A 132 -13.91 7.25 -9.29
C ASP A 132 -14.42 6.49 -8.06
N GLY A 133 -15.56 6.91 -7.51
CA GLY A 133 -16.14 6.30 -6.32
C GLY A 133 -15.50 6.78 -5.00
N PRO A 134 -15.91 6.17 -3.88
CA PRO A 134 -15.51 6.62 -2.53
C PRO A 134 -14.01 6.44 -2.24
N TYR A 135 -13.34 5.51 -2.93
CA TYR A 135 -11.93 5.22 -2.76
C TYR A 135 -11.08 5.65 -3.98
N ALA A 136 -11.59 6.58 -4.79
CA ALA A 136 -10.87 7.07 -5.96
C ALA A 136 -9.43 7.50 -5.62
N GLY A 137 -8.48 6.96 -6.36
CA GLY A 137 -7.05 7.20 -6.16
C GLY A 137 -6.39 6.46 -5.01
N VAL A 138 -7.13 5.73 -4.15
CA VAL A 138 -6.59 4.95 -3.03
C VAL A 138 -6.40 3.49 -3.45
N LEU A 139 -5.15 3.06 -3.54
CA LEU A 139 -4.83 1.68 -3.89
C LEU A 139 -4.71 0.79 -2.66
N LEU A 140 -3.91 1.20 -1.68
CA LEU A 140 -3.70 0.45 -0.46
C LEU A 140 -4.02 1.32 0.74
N TRP A 141 -4.90 0.85 1.61
CA TRP A 141 -5.16 1.42 2.92
C TRP A 141 -4.90 0.37 3.99
N SER A 142 -3.82 0.54 4.76
CA SER A 142 -3.54 -0.28 5.94
C SER A 142 -3.99 0.47 7.19
N ALA A 143 -5.07 0.02 7.82
CA ALA A 143 -5.65 0.62 9.02
C ALA A 143 -5.05 0.09 10.31
N GLY A 144 -4.34 -1.04 10.25
CA GLY A 144 -3.64 -1.64 11.39
C GLY A 144 -2.38 -0.90 11.79
N LYS A 145 -1.77 -1.34 12.90
CA LYS A 145 -0.49 -0.80 13.42
C LYS A 145 0.73 -1.61 12.98
N THR A 146 0.50 -2.73 12.30
CA THR A 146 1.57 -3.56 11.76
C THR A 146 2.19 -2.88 10.54
N PRO A 147 3.51 -2.83 10.42
CA PRO A 147 4.15 -2.21 9.28
C PRO A 147 3.72 -2.78 7.93
N VAL A 148 3.73 -1.92 6.93
CA VAL A 148 3.70 -2.32 5.53
C VAL A 148 5.14 -2.45 5.07
N VAL A 149 5.54 -3.64 4.66
CA VAL A 149 6.92 -3.96 4.26
C VAL A 149 6.98 -4.19 2.77
N ILE A 150 7.86 -3.47 2.09
CA ILE A 150 8.14 -3.66 0.66
C ILE A 150 9.63 -3.97 0.53
N GLU A 151 9.92 -5.23 0.19
CA GLU A 151 11.30 -5.68 0.03
C GLU A 151 11.81 -5.45 -1.40
N PRO A 152 13.11 -5.21 -1.56
CA PRO A 152 13.68 -4.91 -2.86
C PRO A 152 13.51 -6.08 -3.81
N SER A 153 13.23 -5.73 -5.04
CA SER A 153 12.98 -6.64 -6.12
C SER A 153 13.78 -6.22 -7.34
N GLU A 154 14.31 -7.18 -8.08
CA GLU A 154 14.76 -6.92 -9.45
C GLU A 154 13.58 -6.67 -10.39
N ASN A 155 12.39 -7.06 -9.96
CA ASN A 155 11.14 -6.89 -10.66
C ASN A 155 10.49 -5.53 -10.32
N VAL A 156 9.48 -5.17 -11.09
CA VAL A 156 8.77 -3.89 -10.92
C VAL A 156 7.60 -4.06 -9.96
N ILE A 157 7.51 -3.16 -8.98
CA ILE A 157 6.34 -2.95 -8.13
C ILE A 157 5.75 -1.60 -8.50
N GLU A 158 4.66 -1.62 -9.25
CA GLU A 158 3.93 -0.42 -9.66
C GLU A 158 2.58 -0.37 -8.94
N LEU A 159 2.49 0.55 -7.99
CA LEU A 159 1.31 0.83 -7.20
C LEU A 159 0.69 2.14 -7.71
N GLY A 160 -0.16 2.02 -8.74
CA GLY A 160 -0.79 3.13 -9.44
C GLY A 160 -1.90 3.81 -8.64
N GLY A 161 -1.58 4.29 -7.45
CA GLY A 161 -2.49 4.97 -6.54
C GLY A 161 -1.78 5.36 -5.24
N VAL A 162 -2.57 5.86 -4.28
CA VAL A 162 -2.07 6.25 -2.96
C VAL A 162 -1.93 5.02 -2.07
N VAL A 163 -0.77 4.88 -1.45
CA VAL A 163 -0.52 3.99 -0.33
C VAL A 163 -0.77 4.77 0.96
N TYR A 164 -1.83 4.42 1.69
CA TYR A 164 -2.30 5.10 2.89
C TYR A 164 -2.08 4.24 4.13
N VAL A 165 -1.15 4.66 5.00
CA VAL A 165 -0.70 3.92 6.20
C VAL A 165 -0.69 4.88 7.40
N PRO A 166 -1.87 5.34 7.87
CA PRO A 166 -1.96 6.44 8.84
C PRO A 166 -1.38 6.11 10.22
N ASP A 167 -1.46 4.86 10.65
CA ASP A 167 -1.12 4.44 12.02
C ASP A 167 0.09 3.51 12.12
N ALA A 168 0.75 3.21 11.01
CA ALA A 168 1.89 2.31 10.95
C ALA A 168 3.07 2.89 10.15
N THR A 169 4.15 2.14 10.07
CA THR A 169 5.31 2.45 9.25
C THR A 169 5.18 1.82 7.86
N LEU A 170 5.49 2.58 6.84
CA LEU A 170 5.82 2.05 5.52
C LEU A 170 7.33 1.83 5.47
N ASP A 171 7.74 0.57 5.45
CA ASP A 171 9.13 0.14 5.44
C ASP A 171 9.51 -0.35 4.03
N ILE A 172 10.45 0.35 3.40
CA ILE A 172 10.89 0.04 2.04
C ILE A 172 12.38 -0.23 2.09
N THR A 173 12.76 -1.48 1.90
CA THR A 173 14.17 -1.87 2.00
C THR A 173 15.00 -1.43 0.79
N SER A 174 14.36 -1.14 -0.36
CA SER A 174 14.99 -0.48 -1.52
C SER A 174 13.92 0.20 -2.39
N LEU A 175 14.26 1.32 -3.00
CA LEU A 175 13.39 1.99 -3.98
C LEU A 175 13.63 1.52 -5.42
N ALA A 176 14.59 0.63 -5.64
CA ALA A 176 14.86 0.11 -6.98
C ALA A 176 13.62 -0.67 -7.50
N GLY A 177 13.05 -0.22 -8.60
CA GLY A 177 11.89 -0.86 -9.22
C GLY A 177 10.53 -0.58 -8.56
N VAL A 178 10.46 0.23 -7.49
CA VAL A 178 9.20 0.56 -6.82
C VAL A 178 8.69 1.92 -7.28
N ARG A 179 7.40 1.98 -7.64
CA ARG A 179 6.70 3.20 -8.06
C ARG A 179 5.39 3.32 -7.31
N PHE A 180 5.08 4.52 -6.86
CA PHE A 180 3.82 4.86 -6.19
C PHE A 180 3.13 6.02 -6.91
N GLY A 181 1.81 6.04 -6.91
CA GLY A 181 1.03 7.23 -7.27
C GLY A 181 1.11 8.31 -6.18
N GLY A 182 1.23 7.90 -4.93
CA GLY A 182 1.42 8.75 -3.76
C GLY A 182 1.57 7.94 -2.49
N VAL A 183 2.06 8.57 -1.42
CA VAL A 183 2.20 7.95 -0.11
C VAL A 183 1.70 8.91 0.96
N VAL A 184 0.84 8.41 1.85
CA VAL A 184 0.43 9.06 3.10
C VAL A 184 0.64 8.06 4.22
N ALA A 185 1.61 8.27 5.08
CA ALA A 185 1.96 7.34 6.15
C ALA A 185 2.32 8.07 7.43
N SER A 186 2.15 7.40 8.57
CA SER A 186 2.63 7.90 9.87
C SER A 186 4.16 8.05 9.87
N ARG A 187 4.84 7.06 9.29
CA ARG A 187 6.30 7.05 9.11
C ARG A 187 6.64 6.34 7.80
N VAL A 188 7.62 6.85 7.10
CA VAL A 188 8.25 6.16 5.98
C VAL A 188 9.70 5.87 6.35
N GLN A 189 10.09 4.62 6.26
CA GLN A 189 11.46 4.17 6.47
C GLN A 189 12.00 3.58 5.18
N ILE A 190 13.15 4.08 4.73
CA ILE A 190 13.79 3.60 3.51
C ILE A 190 15.19 3.16 3.91
N ALA A 191 15.43 1.86 3.90
CA ALA A 191 16.78 1.33 4.09
C ALA A 191 17.51 1.45 2.76
N GLY A 192 18.46 2.39 2.68
CA GLY A 192 19.34 2.48 1.51
C GLY A 192 20.23 1.24 1.44
N ALA A 193 20.34 0.63 0.26
CA ALA A 193 21.47 -0.25 -0.02
C ALA A 193 22.70 0.67 -0.05
N GLY A 194 23.58 0.48 0.94
CA GLY A 194 24.91 1.10 0.95
C GLY A 194 25.81 0.54 -0.15
#